data_93f2e084a41c4ddc87016634da68c087
#
_entry.id   93f2e084a41c4ddc87016634da68c087
#
_cell.length_a   1.000
_cell.length_b   1.000
_cell.length_c   1.000
_cell.angle_alpha   90.00
_cell.angle_beta   90.00
_cell.angle_gamma   90.00
#
_symmetry.space_group_name_H-M   'P 1'
#
loop_
_entity.id
_entity.type
_entity.pdbx_description
1 polymer ?
#
loop_
_entity_poly.entity_id
_entity_poly.type
_entity_poly.pdbx_seq_one_letter_code
_entity_poly.pdbx_strand_id
1 'polypeptide(L)'
;MPTDQSITDSPKGARNATGLTASPSRGSAKLKFPVRRRLKVSDVNVVDQPMLKKALGGTIVGNTMEWYDVGVFGYLITTMGPVFLPEADPSVQTLFLLGTFAATFVARPLGGVVFGWLGDKVGRQKVLAATLLLMAASTFAVGLLPGYAQIGIWAAALLVILKLVQGFSTGGEYAGATTFVSEYAPDKRRGYFASFLDMGSYIGFALGAALVSILQLTLGQAAMEEWGWRLPFLIAGPLGAIAIYFRNKIEESPQFQAALDAQEAHAAQAAAGDAAVAKGPIGIIKAYWRQILIAMILAAAANTVGYALTSYMPTYLTTSKGYDPVHGTLLTIPVLVIMALCIPLTGKLSDRIGRRPVLWIGALSTILFSVPAFLLIGIGEIWSTLAGLALIAFPVTFYIANLASALPALFPTSSRYGGMGIAYNFSVAIFGGTTPFIVDALIQGTGNDMMPAYYLMGTSVVGAVTIYFLKESAQRPLPGSMPSVDTPAEARELVATQDENPLIDLDELPFEDLVDAAASGNGPQPGAQKEPVAVA
;
A
#
# COMPACT_ATOMS: atom_id res chain seq x y z
N MET A 1 -23.29 -67.41 -58.05
CA MET A 1 -24.08 -67.59 -59.28
C MET A 1 -24.98 -66.35 -59.40
N PRO A 2 -25.18 -65.99 -60.63
CA PRO A 2 -24.25 -65.38 -61.59
C PRO A 2 -24.79 -64.13 -62.19
N THR A 3 -23.99 -63.50 -62.96
CA THR A 3 -24.17 -62.98 -64.35
C THR A 3 -24.62 -61.53 -64.39
N ASP A 4 -24.27 -60.72 -65.25
CA ASP A 4 -23.31 -60.74 -66.40
C ASP A 4 -23.60 -59.44 -67.19
N GLN A 5 -22.55 -58.90 -67.80
CA GLN A 5 -22.54 -58.25 -69.11
C GLN A 5 -23.40 -56.97 -69.34
N SER A 6 -23.00 -56.02 -70.11
CA SER A 6 -22.00 -55.86 -71.14
C SER A 6 -22.09 -54.45 -71.73
N ILE A 7 -20.97 -53.88 -72.11
CA ILE A 7 -20.58 -53.47 -73.51
C ILE A 7 -21.44 -52.32 -74.11
N THR A 8 -20.82 -51.30 -74.51
CA THR A 8 -20.28 -50.63 -75.69
C THR A 8 -20.70 -49.14 -75.66
N ASP A 9 -20.10 -48.17 -76.22
CA ASP A 9 -19.11 -47.93 -77.24
C ASP A 9 -18.65 -46.48 -77.21
N SER A 10 -17.43 -46.23 -77.59
CA SER A 10 -16.90 -44.89 -77.99
C SER A 10 -17.45 -44.55 -79.43
N PRO A 11 -17.29 -43.35 -80.01
CA PRO A 11 -16.05 -42.54 -79.98
C PRO A 11 -16.23 -40.99 -80.27
N LYS A 12 -15.06 -40.32 -80.13
CA LYS A 12 -14.52 -39.19 -80.91
C LYS A 12 -15.05 -37.73 -80.71
N GLY A 13 -14.06 -36.89 -80.38
CA GLY A 13 -14.03 -35.51 -80.84
C GLY A 13 -13.12 -34.56 -80.06
N ALA A 14 -11.81 -34.59 -80.38
CA ALA A 14 -10.90 -33.49 -80.69
C ALA A 14 -10.80 -32.21 -79.78
N ARG A 15 -9.58 -32.04 -79.27
CA ARG A 15 -8.75 -30.76 -79.21
C ARG A 15 -9.24 -29.60 -78.37
N ASN A 16 -8.51 -29.22 -77.30
CA ASN A 16 -7.42 -28.24 -77.24
C ASN A 16 -7.01 -28.04 -75.78
N ALA A 17 -5.79 -28.29 -75.48
CA ALA A 17 -4.70 -27.38 -75.08
C ALA A 17 -4.87 -26.52 -73.82
N THR A 18 -3.89 -26.73 -72.95
CA THR A 18 -3.30 -25.77 -71.99
C THR A 18 -4.09 -25.44 -70.74
N GLY A 19 -3.53 -25.91 -69.63
CA GLY A 19 -3.91 -25.51 -68.29
C GLY A 19 -3.31 -26.41 -67.21
N LEU A 20 -1.98 -26.39 -67.07
CA LEU A 20 -1.30 -26.96 -65.91
C LEU A 20 -1.74 -26.20 -64.65
N THR A 21 -2.71 -26.72 -63.92
CA THR A 21 -2.97 -26.28 -62.55
C THR A 21 -2.06 -27.08 -61.63
N ALA A 22 -1.02 -26.40 -61.14
CA ALA A 22 -0.15 -26.89 -60.09
C ALA A 22 -0.97 -27.23 -58.85
N SER A 23 -0.85 -28.45 -58.36
CA SER A 23 -1.26 -28.83 -56.99
C SER A 23 -0.66 -27.88 -55.98
N PRO A 24 -1.40 -27.39 -54.97
CA PRO A 24 -0.76 -26.70 -53.89
C PRO A 24 0.14 -27.69 -53.14
N SER A 25 1.44 -27.49 -53.21
CA SER A 25 2.40 -28.15 -52.37
C SER A 25 1.95 -28.00 -50.91
N ARG A 26 1.75 -29.12 -50.24
CA ARG A 26 1.65 -29.17 -48.78
C ARG A 26 2.89 -28.47 -48.23
N GLY A 27 2.73 -27.17 -47.86
CA GLY A 27 3.71 -26.46 -47.10
C GLY A 27 3.97 -27.24 -45.82
N SER A 28 5.18 -27.70 -45.64
CA SER A 28 5.66 -28.25 -44.38
C SER A 28 5.39 -27.20 -43.32
N ALA A 29 4.45 -27.48 -42.42
CA ALA A 29 4.30 -26.72 -41.18
C ALA A 29 5.65 -26.84 -40.48
N LYS A 30 6.50 -25.83 -40.62
CA LYS A 30 7.67 -25.65 -39.78
C LYS A 30 7.13 -25.56 -38.37
N LEU A 31 7.32 -26.61 -37.58
CA LEU A 31 7.19 -26.53 -36.12
C LEU A 31 8.07 -25.37 -35.69
N LYS A 32 7.45 -24.20 -35.45
CA LYS A 32 8.10 -23.09 -34.77
C LYS A 32 8.28 -23.56 -33.33
N PHE A 33 9.45 -24.12 -33.02
CA PHE A 33 9.87 -24.22 -31.64
C PHE A 33 9.77 -22.80 -31.06
N PRO A 34 9.14 -22.62 -29.92
CA PRO A 34 9.12 -21.31 -29.29
C PRO A 34 10.58 -20.89 -29.07
N VAL A 35 11.02 -19.85 -29.77
CA VAL A 35 12.34 -19.27 -29.54
C VAL A 35 12.32 -18.78 -28.11
N ARG A 36 13.10 -19.44 -27.24
CA ARG A 36 13.21 -19.05 -25.83
C ARG A 36 13.71 -17.60 -25.81
N ARG A 37 12.84 -16.68 -25.36
CA ARG A 37 13.15 -15.26 -25.29
C ARG A 37 14.26 -15.05 -24.28
N ARG A 38 15.23 -14.20 -24.57
CA ARG A 38 16.36 -13.90 -23.71
C ARG A 38 16.41 -12.41 -23.42
N LEU A 39 16.68 -12.07 -22.17
CA LEU A 39 16.94 -10.70 -21.75
C LEU A 39 18.18 -10.15 -22.42
N LYS A 40 18.08 -8.89 -22.83
CA LYS A 40 19.22 -8.04 -23.23
C LYS A 40 19.49 -7.05 -22.11
N VAL A 41 20.68 -6.47 -22.08
CA VAL A 41 21.06 -5.44 -21.09
C VAL A 41 20.14 -4.21 -21.18
N SER A 42 19.63 -3.91 -22.39
CA SER A 42 18.66 -2.83 -22.63
C SER A 42 17.28 -3.07 -21.99
N ASP A 43 16.95 -4.32 -21.68
CA ASP A 43 15.65 -4.71 -21.14
C ASP A 43 15.67 -4.65 -19.59
N VAL A 44 16.85 -4.48 -18.99
CA VAL A 44 17.02 -4.38 -17.54
C VAL A 44 17.04 -2.92 -17.11
N ASN A 45 16.16 -2.56 -16.20
CA ASN A 45 16.09 -1.21 -15.64
C ASN A 45 17.26 -0.96 -14.67
N VAL A 46 18.10 0.00 -14.96
CA VAL A 46 19.13 0.48 -14.02
C VAL A 46 18.58 1.69 -13.26
N VAL A 47 18.43 1.53 -11.95
CA VAL A 47 17.81 2.54 -11.10
C VAL A 47 18.71 3.76 -10.91
N ASP A 48 18.19 4.97 -11.18
CA ASP A 48 18.83 6.23 -10.81
C ASP A 48 18.72 6.43 -9.28
N GLN A 49 19.80 6.15 -8.57
CA GLN A 49 19.86 6.24 -7.11
C GLN A 49 19.59 7.66 -6.54
N PRO A 50 20.14 8.74 -7.09
CA PRO A 50 19.81 10.12 -6.68
C PRO A 50 18.30 10.41 -6.80
N MET A 51 17.70 10.03 -7.91
CA MET A 51 16.29 10.20 -8.15
C MET A 51 15.42 9.37 -7.21
N LEU A 52 15.75 8.09 -7.01
CA LEU A 52 15.06 7.22 -6.05
C LEU A 52 15.06 7.82 -4.63
N LYS A 53 16.21 8.32 -4.16
CA LYS A 53 16.32 8.94 -2.83
C LYS A 53 15.49 10.22 -2.72
N LYS A 54 15.45 11.03 -3.76
CA LYS A 54 14.65 12.27 -3.79
C LYS A 54 13.15 11.96 -3.76
N ALA A 55 12.71 11.04 -4.61
CA ALA A 55 11.32 10.60 -4.66
C ALA A 55 10.87 9.94 -3.35
N LEU A 56 11.71 9.07 -2.79
CA LEU A 56 11.46 8.44 -1.49
C LEU A 56 11.34 9.47 -0.37
N GLY A 57 12.22 10.49 -0.33
CA GLY A 57 12.16 11.57 0.65
C GLY A 57 10.83 12.32 0.63
N GLY A 58 10.33 12.68 -0.56
CA GLY A 58 9.02 13.33 -0.70
C GLY A 58 7.86 12.45 -0.24
N THR A 59 7.91 11.16 -0.59
CA THR A 59 6.90 10.19 -0.19
C THR A 59 6.88 9.97 1.32
N ILE A 60 8.05 9.90 1.98
CA ILE A 60 8.17 9.77 3.44
C ILE A 60 7.55 10.98 4.14
N VAL A 61 7.85 12.20 3.67
CA VAL A 61 7.30 13.43 4.28
C VAL A 61 5.78 13.46 4.18
N GLY A 62 5.22 13.18 2.99
CA GLY A 62 3.76 13.11 2.81
C GLY A 62 3.11 12.09 3.75
N ASN A 63 3.67 10.88 3.77
CA ASN A 63 3.17 9.80 4.62
C ASN A 63 3.29 10.12 6.13
N THR A 64 4.39 10.78 6.55
CA THR A 64 4.55 11.24 7.94
C THR A 64 3.44 12.20 8.34
N MET A 65 3.05 13.11 7.46
CA MET A 65 1.97 14.06 7.71
C MET A 65 0.60 13.39 7.84
N GLU A 66 0.29 12.44 6.96
CA GLU A 66 -0.95 11.67 7.02
C GLU A 66 -1.09 10.96 8.37
N TRP A 67 -0.04 10.26 8.80
CA TRP A 67 -0.07 9.47 10.03
C TRP A 67 0.07 10.31 11.31
N TYR A 68 0.64 11.51 11.23
CA TYR A 68 0.56 12.51 12.28
C TYR A 68 -0.91 12.87 12.56
N ASP A 69 -1.69 13.19 11.53
CA ASP A 69 -3.11 13.56 11.67
C ASP A 69 -3.95 12.43 12.29
N VAL A 70 -3.69 11.20 11.84
CA VAL A 70 -4.34 10.00 12.39
C VAL A 70 -3.98 9.82 13.87
N GLY A 71 -2.69 9.95 14.21
CA GLY A 71 -2.18 9.79 15.57
C GLY A 71 -2.73 10.83 16.53
N VAL A 72 -2.70 12.11 16.15
CA VAL A 72 -3.21 13.23 16.98
C VAL A 72 -4.64 12.96 17.43
N PHE A 73 -5.53 12.56 16.54
CA PHE A 73 -6.89 12.23 16.92
C PHE A 73 -6.96 11.07 17.91
N GLY A 74 -6.21 10.01 17.66
CA GLY A 74 -6.13 8.81 18.53
C GLY A 74 -5.66 9.17 19.95
N TYR A 75 -4.68 10.07 20.07
CA TYR A 75 -4.10 10.48 21.36
C TYR A 75 -4.97 11.47 22.14
N LEU A 76 -5.92 12.13 21.48
CA LEU A 76 -6.83 13.08 22.10
C LEU A 76 -8.22 12.51 22.42
N ILE A 77 -8.46 11.22 22.19
CA ILE A 77 -9.78 10.60 22.41
C ILE A 77 -10.30 10.85 23.81
N THR A 78 -9.51 10.59 24.84
CA THR A 78 -9.92 10.80 26.24
C THR A 78 -10.12 12.27 26.60
N THR A 79 -9.34 13.17 26.00
CA THR A 79 -9.47 14.63 26.21
C THR A 79 -10.68 15.22 25.49
N MET A 80 -10.99 14.71 24.28
CA MET A 80 -12.10 15.25 23.47
C MET A 80 -13.48 14.72 23.89
N GLY A 81 -13.55 13.61 24.62
CA GLY A 81 -14.81 13.02 25.08
C GLY A 81 -15.72 14.02 25.79
N PRO A 82 -15.27 14.67 26.89
CA PRO A 82 -16.06 15.66 27.63
C PRO A 82 -16.40 16.90 26.80
N VAL A 83 -15.60 17.25 25.78
CA VAL A 83 -15.82 18.42 24.93
C VAL A 83 -17.00 18.26 23.98
N PHE A 84 -17.15 17.02 23.41
CA PHE A 84 -18.16 16.76 22.38
C PHE A 84 -19.41 16.04 22.89
N LEU A 85 -19.34 15.33 24.01
CA LEU A 85 -20.46 14.62 24.65
C LEU A 85 -20.39 14.74 26.18
N PRO A 86 -20.48 15.95 26.77
CA PRO A 86 -20.30 16.17 28.22
C PRO A 86 -21.34 15.47 29.11
N GLU A 87 -22.53 15.19 28.58
CA GLU A 87 -23.65 14.58 29.32
C GLU A 87 -23.62 13.05 29.28
N ALA A 88 -22.74 12.44 28.45
CA ALA A 88 -22.63 11.00 28.31
C ALA A 88 -21.65 10.40 29.32
N ASP A 89 -21.85 9.13 29.65
CA ASP A 89 -20.87 8.37 30.46
C ASP A 89 -19.50 8.33 29.76
N PRO A 90 -18.39 8.33 30.51
CA PRO A 90 -17.03 8.30 29.95
C PRO A 90 -16.79 7.15 28.95
N SER A 91 -17.40 5.98 29.19
CA SER A 91 -17.35 4.84 28.27
C SER A 91 -18.03 5.13 26.93
N VAL A 92 -19.19 5.80 26.97
CA VAL A 92 -19.93 6.22 25.76
C VAL A 92 -19.16 7.30 25.00
N GLN A 93 -18.55 8.25 25.71
CA GLN A 93 -17.67 9.26 25.10
C GLN A 93 -16.51 8.62 24.34
N THR A 94 -15.82 7.67 24.98
CA THR A 94 -14.71 6.94 24.36
C THR A 94 -15.16 6.14 23.14
N LEU A 95 -16.24 5.37 23.26
CA LEU A 95 -16.77 4.58 22.12
C LEU A 95 -17.21 5.46 20.96
N PHE A 96 -17.84 6.62 21.23
CA PHE A 96 -18.22 7.56 20.18
C PHE A 96 -17.00 8.07 19.40
N LEU A 97 -15.93 8.45 20.09
CA LEU A 97 -14.72 8.96 19.45
C LEU A 97 -13.94 7.86 18.73
N LEU A 98 -13.86 6.66 19.30
CA LEU A 98 -13.30 5.49 18.61
C LEU A 98 -14.14 5.10 17.38
N GLY A 99 -15.47 5.22 17.47
CA GLY A 99 -16.38 5.04 16.34
C GLY A 99 -16.17 6.10 15.25
N THR A 100 -15.94 7.34 15.64
CA THR A 100 -15.59 8.45 14.72
C THR A 100 -14.23 8.21 14.05
N PHE A 101 -13.25 7.72 14.79
CA PHE A 101 -11.97 7.26 14.24
C PHE A 101 -12.17 6.15 13.21
N ALA A 102 -12.95 5.13 13.54
CA ALA A 102 -13.27 4.03 12.63
C ALA A 102 -13.99 4.52 11.36
N ALA A 103 -14.94 5.45 11.48
CA ALA A 103 -15.68 6.03 10.37
C ALA A 103 -14.75 6.72 9.36
N THR A 104 -13.64 7.34 9.81
CA THR A 104 -12.61 7.90 8.93
C THR A 104 -12.07 6.85 7.95
N PHE A 105 -11.79 5.65 8.43
CA PHE A 105 -11.26 4.57 7.62
C PHE A 105 -12.32 3.92 6.73
N VAL A 106 -13.56 3.84 7.18
CA VAL A 106 -14.68 3.31 6.39
C VAL A 106 -14.95 4.19 5.15
N ALA A 107 -14.66 5.48 5.20
CA ALA A 107 -14.77 6.39 4.06
C ALA A 107 -13.67 6.22 3.00
N ARG A 108 -12.49 5.64 3.34
CA ARG A 108 -11.33 5.49 2.44
C ARG A 108 -11.62 4.74 1.14
N PRO A 109 -12.29 3.57 1.13
CA PRO A 109 -12.58 2.86 -0.11
C PRO A 109 -13.38 3.68 -1.12
N LEU A 110 -14.35 4.48 -0.63
CA LEU A 110 -15.13 5.38 -1.49
C LEU A 110 -14.24 6.46 -2.10
N GLY A 111 -13.38 7.06 -1.29
CA GLY A 111 -12.38 8.04 -1.75
C GLY A 111 -11.45 7.46 -2.80
N GLY A 112 -10.92 6.26 -2.58
CA GLY A 112 -10.05 5.57 -3.54
C GLY A 112 -10.70 5.36 -4.91
N VAL A 113 -11.97 4.98 -4.94
CA VAL A 113 -12.73 4.82 -6.19
C VAL A 113 -12.96 6.17 -6.89
N VAL A 114 -13.41 7.19 -6.14
CA VAL A 114 -13.75 8.51 -6.72
C VAL A 114 -12.49 9.22 -7.20
N PHE A 115 -11.45 9.29 -6.39
CA PHE A 115 -10.21 9.97 -6.75
C PHE A 115 -9.39 9.19 -7.77
N GLY A 116 -9.46 7.86 -7.78
CA GLY A 116 -8.91 7.04 -8.86
C GLY A 116 -9.53 7.40 -10.21
N TRP A 117 -10.86 7.41 -10.30
CA TRP A 117 -11.58 7.80 -11.52
C TRP A 117 -11.31 9.26 -11.93
N LEU A 118 -11.27 10.17 -10.95
CA LEU A 118 -11.00 11.58 -11.22
C LEU A 118 -9.54 11.78 -11.71
N GLY A 119 -8.59 11.02 -11.16
CA GLY A 119 -7.19 11.04 -11.56
C GLY A 119 -6.97 10.65 -13.02
N ASP A 120 -7.73 9.69 -13.50
CA ASP A 120 -7.68 9.27 -14.90
C ASP A 120 -8.26 10.34 -15.86
N LYS A 121 -9.16 11.22 -15.38
CA LYS A 121 -9.78 12.29 -16.18
C LYS A 121 -9.03 13.62 -16.16
N VAL A 122 -8.57 14.05 -14.99
CA VAL A 122 -8.04 15.42 -14.77
C VAL A 122 -6.50 15.40 -14.64
N GLY A 123 -5.93 14.21 -14.50
CA GLY A 123 -4.52 13.98 -14.23
C GLY A 123 -4.25 13.65 -12.77
N ARG A 124 -3.46 12.61 -12.54
CA ARG A 124 -3.18 12.04 -11.20
C ARG A 124 -2.56 13.05 -10.25
N GLN A 125 -1.63 13.88 -10.74
CA GLN A 125 -0.94 14.90 -9.95
C GLN A 125 -1.90 15.93 -9.34
N LYS A 126 -2.83 16.45 -10.15
CA LYS A 126 -3.81 17.44 -9.68
C LYS A 126 -4.76 16.87 -8.64
N VAL A 127 -5.19 15.63 -8.83
CA VAL A 127 -6.08 14.95 -7.90
C VAL A 127 -5.35 14.67 -6.58
N LEU A 128 -4.10 14.25 -6.64
CA LEU A 128 -3.29 13.99 -5.47
C LEU A 128 -3.00 15.26 -4.65
N ALA A 129 -2.75 16.39 -5.31
CA ALA A 129 -2.63 17.68 -4.64
C ALA A 129 -3.97 18.10 -4.00
N ALA A 130 -5.10 17.88 -4.69
CA ALA A 130 -6.43 18.19 -4.17
C ALA A 130 -6.80 17.31 -2.96
N THR A 131 -6.45 16.02 -2.96
CA THR A 131 -6.70 15.12 -1.81
C THR A 131 -5.90 15.53 -0.59
N LEU A 132 -4.61 15.88 -0.76
CA LEU A 132 -3.79 16.41 0.34
C LEU A 132 -4.34 17.72 0.89
N LEU A 133 -4.77 18.64 0.02
CA LEU A 133 -5.37 19.90 0.44
C LEU A 133 -6.67 19.66 1.21
N LEU A 134 -7.52 18.76 0.73
CA LEU A 134 -8.79 18.41 1.38
C LEU A 134 -8.55 17.76 2.75
N MET A 135 -7.55 16.88 2.87
CA MET A 135 -7.14 16.27 4.13
C MET A 135 -6.66 17.34 5.12
N ALA A 136 -5.72 18.18 4.72
CA ALA A 136 -5.17 19.22 5.58
C ALA A 136 -6.25 20.24 6.01
N ALA A 137 -7.14 20.64 5.09
CA ALA A 137 -8.25 21.54 5.39
C ALA A 137 -9.27 20.91 6.36
N SER A 138 -9.58 19.63 6.19
CA SER A 138 -10.49 18.91 7.10
C SER A 138 -9.90 18.82 8.51
N THR A 139 -8.61 18.47 8.62
CA THR A 139 -7.90 18.38 9.90
C THR A 139 -7.84 19.74 10.58
N PHE A 140 -7.47 20.79 9.85
CA PHE A 140 -7.45 22.16 10.37
C PHE A 140 -8.84 22.61 10.84
N ALA A 141 -9.90 22.27 10.07
CA ALA A 141 -11.28 22.59 10.43
C ALA A 141 -11.74 21.90 11.73
N VAL A 142 -11.24 20.68 12.01
CA VAL A 142 -11.49 20.04 13.32
C VAL A 142 -11.00 20.92 14.45
N GLY A 143 -9.80 21.53 14.33
CA GLY A 143 -9.25 22.44 15.33
C GLY A 143 -10.08 23.73 15.54
N LEU A 144 -10.90 24.12 14.56
CA LEU A 144 -11.78 25.29 14.63
C LEU A 144 -13.19 24.96 15.14
N LEU A 145 -13.52 23.67 15.34
CA LEU A 145 -14.88 23.28 15.76
C LEU A 145 -15.26 23.87 17.12
N PRO A 146 -16.49 24.45 17.25
CA PRO A 146 -17.06 24.74 18.53
C PRO A 146 -17.36 23.46 19.32
N GLY A 147 -17.23 23.51 20.65
CA GLY A 147 -17.60 22.37 21.50
C GLY A 147 -19.13 22.27 21.73
N TYR A 148 -19.54 21.21 22.45
CA TYR A 148 -20.96 20.98 22.79
C TYR A 148 -21.60 22.15 23.51
N ALA A 149 -20.87 22.80 24.39
CA ALA A 149 -21.37 23.97 25.16
C ALA A 149 -21.83 25.14 24.26
N GLN A 150 -21.35 25.25 23.03
CA GLN A 150 -21.65 26.35 22.11
C GLN A 150 -22.73 25.98 21.09
N ILE A 151 -22.69 24.76 20.52
CA ILE A 151 -23.59 24.36 19.42
C ILE A 151 -24.32 23.02 19.68
N GLY A 152 -24.24 22.49 20.91
CA GLY A 152 -24.92 21.26 21.29
C GLY A 152 -24.45 20.05 20.49
N ILE A 153 -25.38 19.15 20.17
CA ILE A 153 -25.10 17.89 19.44
C ILE A 153 -24.49 18.11 18.04
N TRP A 154 -24.65 19.29 17.46
CA TRP A 154 -24.04 19.64 16.18
C TRP A 154 -22.52 19.63 16.21
N ALA A 155 -21.91 19.85 17.39
CA ALA A 155 -20.44 19.69 17.55
C ALA A 155 -19.99 18.28 17.21
N ALA A 156 -20.65 17.28 17.77
CA ALA A 156 -20.37 15.87 17.51
C ALA A 156 -20.66 15.49 16.04
N ALA A 157 -21.79 15.96 15.48
CA ALA A 157 -22.15 15.69 14.09
C ALA A 157 -21.12 16.27 13.10
N LEU A 158 -20.69 17.52 13.29
CA LEU A 158 -19.68 18.16 12.45
C LEU A 158 -18.32 17.49 12.58
N LEU A 159 -17.93 17.03 13.78
CA LEU A 159 -16.72 16.26 13.98
C LEU A 159 -16.73 14.98 13.12
N VAL A 160 -17.83 14.22 13.16
CA VAL A 160 -17.97 13.00 12.34
C VAL A 160 -17.90 13.34 10.84
N ILE A 161 -18.59 14.39 10.38
CA ILE A 161 -18.56 14.82 8.98
C ILE A 161 -17.14 15.18 8.53
N LEU A 162 -16.41 15.99 9.31
CA LEU A 162 -15.04 16.37 8.96
C LEU A 162 -14.10 15.16 8.94
N LYS A 163 -14.28 14.21 9.85
CA LYS A 163 -13.50 12.98 9.89
C LYS A 163 -13.82 12.05 8.72
N LEU A 164 -15.08 12.00 8.26
CA LEU A 164 -15.47 11.29 7.03
C LEU A 164 -14.84 11.93 5.78
N VAL A 165 -14.85 13.28 5.69
CA VAL A 165 -14.20 14.00 4.58
C VAL A 165 -12.70 13.77 4.59
N GLN A 166 -12.05 13.79 5.75
CA GLN A 166 -10.62 13.45 5.90
C GLN A 166 -10.33 12.04 5.39
N GLY A 167 -11.09 11.04 5.86
CA GLY A 167 -10.91 9.66 5.44
C GLY A 167 -11.16 9.44 3.95
N PHE A 168 -12.19 10.08 3.40
CA PHE A 168 -12.47 10.06 1.97
C PHE A 168 -11.29 10.58 1.14
N SER A 169 -10.60 11.64 1.61
CA SER A 169 -9.47 12.23 0.88
C SER A 169 -8.24 11.32 0.83
N THR A 170 -7.99 10.50 1.84
CA THR A 170 -6.78 9.68 1.96
C THR A 170 -6.85 8.32 1.23
N GLY A 171 -7.99 7.97 0.61
CA GLY A 171 -8.27 6.64 0.07
C GLY A 171 -7.34 6.12 -1.04
N GLY A 172 -6.63 7.00 -1.76
CA GLY A 172 -5.74 6.60 -2.87
C GLY A 172 -4.25 6.70 -2.57
N GLU A 173 -3.86 7.34 -1.47
CA GLU A 173 -2.48 7.80 -1.27
C GLU A 173 -1.51 6.66 -0.96
N TYR A 174 -1.81 5.81 0.02
CA TYR A 174 -0.90 4.73 0.42
C TYR A 174 -0.66 3.70 -0.70
N ALA A 175 -1.71 3.29 -1.42
CA ALA A 175 -1.57 2.36 -2.53
C ALA A 175 -0.70 2.93 -3.66
N GLY A 176 -0.84 4.23 -3.95
CA GLY A 176 -0.02 4.94 -4.93
C GLY A 176 1.45 5.02 -4.51
N ALA A 177 1.69 5.47 -3.28
CA ALA A 177 3.03 5.58 -2.72
C ALA A 177 3.77 4.23 -2.68
N THR A 178 3.08 3.20 -2.22
CA THR A 178 3.62 1.83 -2.13
C THR A 178 3.93 1.24 -3.50
N THR A 179 3.03 1.39 -4.47
CA THR A 179 3.25 0.93 -5.85
C THR A 179 4.44 1.65 -6.46
N PHE A 180 4.47 2.98 -6.35
CA PHE A 180 5.56 3.80 -6.85
C PHE A 180 6.92 3.36 -6.29
N VAL A 181 7.09 3.30 -4.96
CA VAL A 181 8.36 2.92 -4.35
C VAL A 181 8.77 1.51 -4.74
N SER A 182 7.81 0.57 -4.81
CA SER A 182 8.10 -0.82 -5.16
C SER A 182 8.54 -1.01 -6.63
N GLU A 183 8.03 -0.20 -7.55
CA GLU A 183 8.38 -0.25 -8.98
C GLU A 183 9.73 0.43 -9.26
N TYR A 184 10.06 1.48 -8.50
CA TYR A 184 11.35 2.18 -8.65
C TYR A 184 12.50 1.55 -7.89
N ALA A 185 12.22 0.73 -6.88
CA ALA A 185 13.27 0.11 -6.08
C ALA A 185 13.94 -1.05 -6.84
N PRO A 186 15.28 -1.22 -6.72
CA PRO A 186 15.95 -2.39 -7.25
C PRO A 186 15.40 -3.68 -6.62
N ASP A 187 15.27 -4.75 -7.41
CA ASP A 187 14.65 -6.02 -6.99
C ASP A 187 15.28 -6.61 -5.72
N LYS A 188 16.60 -6.57 -5.62
CA LYS A 188 17.37 -7.09 -4.47
C LYS A 188 17.22 -6.26 -3.19
N ARG A 189 16.74 -5.01 -3.28
CA ARG A 189 16.66 -4.06 -2.16
C ARG A 189 15.28 -3.44 -2.01
N ARG A 190 14.28 -4.02 -2.66
CA ARG A 190 12.90 -3.49 -2.64
C ARG A 190 12.33 -3.38 -1.24
N GLY A 191 12.56 -4.39 -0.39
CA GLY A 191 12.09 -4.35 1.00
C GLY A 191 12.71 -3.23 1.81
N TYR A 192 14.01 -3.02 1.65
CA TYR A 192 14.69 -1.91 2.32
C TYR A 192 14.11 -0.55 1.91
N PHE A 193 13.97 -0.28 0.60
CA PHE A 193 13.44 1.01 0.15
C PHE A 193 11.95 1.18 0.44
N ALA A 194 11.14 0.16 0.25
CA ALA A 194 9.70 0.23 0.51
C ALA A 194 9.38 0.43 2.01
N SER A 195 10.18 -0.13 2.90
CA SER A 195 9.99 0.01 4.36
C SER A 195 10.20 1.44 4.88
N PHE A 196 10.88 2.32 4.15
CA PHE A 196 10.99 3.74 4.52
C PHE A 196 9.63 4.46 4.50
N LEU A 197 8.69 3.99 3.68
CA LEU A 197 7.34 4.53 3.67
C LEU A 197 6.68 4.33 5.05
N ASP A 198 6.73 3.11 5.55
CA ASP A 198 6.15 2.78 6.85
C ASP A 198 6.96 3.37 8.02
N MET A 199 8.28 3.53 7.89
CA MET A 199 9.08 4.31 8.84
C MET A 199 8.52 5.72 8.98
N GLY A 200 8.15 6.37 7.86
CA GLY A 200 7.49 7.68 7.87
C GLY A 200 6.17 7.67 8.66
N SER A 201 5.37 6.62 8.53
CA SER A 201 4.13 6.46 9.30
C SER A 201 4.38 6.49 10.82
N TYR A 202 5.33 5.69 11.29
CA TYR A 202 5.64 5.61 12.72
C TYR A 202 6.33 6.87 13.26
N ILE A 203 7.10 7.58 12.45
CA ILE A 203 7.59 8.94 12.78
C ILE A 203 6.40 9.89 12.94
N GLY A 204 5.41 9.83 12.06
CA GLY A 204 4.18 10.63 12.17
C GLY A 204 3.44 10.39 13.48
N PHE A 205 3.21 9.14 13.84
CA PHE A 205 2.61 8.78 15.13
C PHE A 205 3.44 9.29 16.32
N ALA A 206 4.76 9.10 16.30
CA ALA A 206 5.64 9.56 17.37
C ALA A 206 5.63 11.09 17.53
N LEU A 207 5.62 11.84 16.42
CA LEU A 207 5.50 13.30 16.43
C LEU A 207 4.15 13.77 16.99
N GLY A 208 3.06 13.12 16.60
CA GLY A 208 1.73 13.38 17.13
C GLY A 208 1.65 13.14 18.64
N ALA A 209 2.17 11.98 19.09
CA ALA A 209 2.22 11.63 20.52
C ALA A 209 3.07 12.62 21.31
N ALA A 210 4.26 12.98 20.79
CA ALA A 210 5.15 13.95 21.44
C ALA A 210 4.50 15.33 21.58
N LEU A 211 3.87 15.84 20.51
CA LEU A 211 3.19 17.13 20.56
C LEU A 211 2.03 17.13 21.56
N VAL A 212 1.16 16.12 21.51
CA VAL A 212 0.04 16.01 22.45
C VAL A 212 0.54 15.93 23.89
N SER A 213 1.56 15.10 24.17
CA SER A 213 2.15 14.98 25.50
C SER A 213 2.78 16.29 26.00
N ILE A 214 3.50 17.01 25.15
CA ILE A 214 4.07 18.32 25.49
C ILE A 214 2.97 19.32 25.85
N LEU A 215 1.89 19.37 25.08
CA LEU A 215 0.77 20.25 25.34
C LEU A 215 0.05 19.87 26.65
N GLN A 216 -0.18 18.58 26.89
CA GLN A 216 -0.78 18.11 28.14
C GLN A 216 0.08 18.46 29.36
N LEU A 217 1.41 18.27 29.28
CA LEU A 217 2.34 18.60 30.35
C LEU A 217 2.43 20.12 30.63
N THR A 218 2.33 20.95 29.59
CA THR A 218 2.51 22.40 29.73
C THR A 218 1.22 23.12 30.07
N LEU A 219 0.07 22.69 29.53
CA LEU A 219 -1.22 23.33 29.71
C LEU A 219 -2.02 22.70 30.87
N GLY A 220 -1.80 21.42 31.15
CA GLY A 220 -2.60 20.64 32.07
C GLY A 220 -3.97 20.24 31.52
N GLN A 221 -4.61 19.28 32.18
CA GLN A 221 -5.84 18.63 31.68
C GLN A 221 -6.99 19.61 31.43
N ALA A 222 -7.24 20.54 32.38
CA ALA A 222 -8.34 21.50 32.28
C ALA A 222 -8.21 22.40 31.03
N ALA A 223 -7.02 22.97 30.79
CA ALA A 223 -6.80 23.81 29.62
C ALA A 223 -6.80 22.97 28.31
N MET A 224 -6.36 21.74 28.38
CA MET A 224 -6.44 20.80 27.22
C MET A 224 -7.89 20.52 26.83
N GLU A 225 -8.81 20.29 27.79
CA GLU A 225 -10.23 20.09 27.53
C GLU A 225 -10.92 21.36 27.06
N GLU A 226 -10.56 22.53 27.60
CA GLU A 226 -11.17 23.79 27.23
C GLU A 226 -10.81 24.25 25.82
N TRP A 227 -9.52 24.31 25.49
CA TRP A 227 -9.03 24.82 24.20
C TRP A 227 -7.80 24.13 23.63
N GLY A 228 -6.92 23.55 24.47
CA GLY A 228 -5.62 23.06 24.10
C GLY A 228 -5.67 21.90 23.09
N TRP A 229 -6.71 21.08 23.11
CA TRP A 229 -6.93 19.99 22.15
C TRP A 229 -7.00 20.46 20.70
N ARG A 230 -7.27 21.75 20.46
CA ARG A 230 -7.34 22.33 19.11
C ARG A 230 -5.95 22.50 18.48
N LEU A 231 -4.93 22.76 19.28
CA LEU A 231 -3.59 23.13 18.80
C LEU A 231 -2.97 22.09 17.86
N PRO A 232 -2.98 20.78 18.16
CA PRO A 232 -2.42 19.78 17.26
C PRO A 232 -3.10 19.76 15.89
N PHE A 233 -4.41 19.98 15.82
CA PHE A 233 -5.14 20.06 14.55
C PHE A 233 -4.86 21.35 13.79
N LEU A 234 -4.70 22.48 14.49
CA LEU A 234 -4.34 23.76 13.87
C LEU A 234 -2.92 23.76 13.30
N ILE A 235 -1.99 23.07 13.96
CA ILE A 235 -0.62 22.88 13.46
C ILE A 235 -0.59 22.03 12.20
N ALA A 236 -1.50 21.07 12.06
CA ALA A 236 -1.60 20.24 10.84
C ALA A 236 -1.85 21.06 9.57
N GLY A 237 -2.55 22.21 9.65
CA GLY A 237 -2.78 23.10 8.50
C GLY A 237 -1.49 23.64 7.87
N PRO A 238 -0.65 24.38 8.59
CA PRO A 238 0.67 24.83 8.12
C PRO A 238 1.58 23.68 7.66
N LEU A 239 1.59 22.57 8.39
CA LEU A 239 2.36 21.39 8.02
C LEU A 239 1.89 20.81 6.68
N GLY A 240 0.58 20.71 6.47
CA GLY A 240 -0.01 20.28 5.20
C GLY A 240 0.38 21.21 4.04
N ALA A 241 0.38 22.52 4.25
CA ALA A 241 0.83 23.49 3.25
C ALA A 241 2.32 23.29 2.89
N ILE A 242 3.16 23.02 3.89
CA ILE A 242 4.58 22.71 3.69
C ILE A 242 4.75 21.40 2.89
N ALA A 243 3.98 20.37 3.23
CA ALA A 243 4.02 19.10 2.52
C ALA A 243 3.63 19.25 1.05
N ILE A 244 2.57 20.00 0.75
CA ILE A 244 2.13 20.33 -0.62
C ILE A 244 3.23 21.10 -1.37
N TYR A 245 3.85 22.08 -0.72
CA TYR A 245 4.94 22.86 -1.33
C TYR A 245 6.14 21.96 -1.71
N PHE A 246 6.61 21.10 -0.79
CA PHE A 246 7.71 20.20 -1.07
C PHE A 246 7.35 19.18 -2.15
N ARG A 247 6.14 18.64 -2.13
CA ARG A 247 5.65 17.69 -3.12
C ARG A 247 5.63 18.31 -4.52
N ASN A 248 5.00 19.48 -4.69
CA ASN A 248 4.95 20.16 -5.97
C ASN A 248 6.36 20.47 -6.51
N LYS A 249 7.28 20.87 -5.63
CA LYS A 249 8.66 21.16 -6.03
C LYS A 249 9.46 19.91 -6.46
N ILE A 250 9.12 18.73 -5.95
CA ILE A 250 9.74 17.46 -6.36
C ILE A 250 9.14 16.98 -7.68
N GLU A 251 7.83 17.05 -7.82
CA GLU A 251 7.08 16.61 -9.00
C GLU A 251 7.31 17.48 -10.23
N GLU A 252 7.60 18.76 -10.07
CA GLU A 252 7.96 19.70 -11.15
C GLU A 252 9.36 19.49 -11.73
N SER A 253 10.18 18.58 -11.18
CA SER A 253 11.49 18.32 -11.76
C SER A 253 11.35 17.58 -13.09
N PRO A 254 12.00 18.07 -14.20
CA PRO A 254 11.89 17.44 -15.51
C PRO A 254 12.25 15.96 -15.53
N GLN A 255 13.16 15.55 -14.63
CA GLN A 255 13.59 14.16 -14.48
C GLN A 255 12.49 13.28 -13.87
N PHE A 256 11.73 13.82 -12.90
CA PHE A 256 10.61 13.11 -12.29
C PHE A 256 9.44 12.98 -13.28
N GLN A 257 9.14 14.03 -14.04
CA GLN A 257 8.11 13.98 -15.08
C GLN A 257 8.47 12.97 -16.17
N ALA A 258 9.70 12.99 -16.68
CA ALA A 258 10.14 12.02 -17.67
C ALA A 258 10.06 10.56 -17.16
N ALA A 259 10.27 10.33 -15.87
CA ALA A 259 10.15 9.02 -15.27
C ALA A 259 8.69 8.59 -15.10
N LEU A 260 7.80 9.52 -14.73
CA LEU A 260 6.35 9.25 -14.70
C LEU A 260 5.80 8.95 -16.10
N ASP A 261 6.19 9.75 -17.11
CA ASP A 261 5.78 9.55 -18.49
C ASP A 261 6.25 8.19 -19.02
N ALA A 262 7.48 7.79 -18.70
CA ALA A 262 8.01 6.47 -19.06
C ALA A 262 7.22 5.34 -18.34
N GLN A 263 6.90 5.51 -17.07
CA GLN A 263 6.10 4.54 -16.30
C GLN A 263 4.68 4.44 -16.85
N GLU A 264 4.04 5.55 -17.18
CA GLU A 264 2.70 5.57 -17.79
C GLU A 264 2.70 4.94 -19.18
N ALA A 265 3.74 5.17 -19.99
CA ALA A 265 3.91 4.52 -21.28
C ALA A 265 4.08 3.00 -21.14
N HIS A 266 4.90 2.54 -20.19
CA HIS A 266 5.05 1.10 -19.90
C HIS A 266 3.75 0.47 -19.37
N ALA A 267 3.02 1.17 -18.49
CA ALA A 267 1.73 0.70 -17.98
C ALA A 267 0.67 0.64 -19.09
N ALA A 268 0.66 1.61 -20.01
CA ALA A 268 -0.25 1.64 -21.15
C ALA A 268 0.06 0.51 -22.16
N GLN A 269 1.34 0.23 -22.40
CA GLN A 269 1.77 -0.89 -23.25
C GLN A 269 1.41 -2.25 -22.62
N ALA A 270 1.67 -2.43 -21.32
CA ALA A 270 1.26 -3.64 -20.59
C ALA A 270 -0.28 -3.84 -20.62
N ALA A 271 -1.05 -2.76 -20.48
CA ALA A 271 -2.51 -2.81 -20.58
C ALA A 271 -3.02 -3.10 -21.99
N ALA A 272 -2.29 -2.72 -23.03
CA ALA A 272 -2.63 -3.03 -24.42
C ALA A 272 -2.35 -4.50 -24.77
N GLY A 273 -1.31 -5.11 -24.17
CA GLY A 273 -1.00 -6.55 -24.31
C GLY A 273 -2.01 -7.45 -23.60
N ASP A 274 -2.56 -7.00 -22.46
CA ASP A 274 -3.59 -7.67 -21.65
C ASP A 274 -5.02 -7.24 -22.06
N ALA A 275 -5.31 -7.08 -23.33
CA ALA A 275 -6.60 -6.62 -23.85
C ALA A 275 -7.83 -7.44 -23.36
N ALA A 276 -7.62 -8.53 -22.63
CA ALA A 276 -8.62 -9.36 -21.98
C ALA A 276 -8.86 -9.00 -20.50
N VAL A 277 -7.99 -8.20 -19.84
CA VAL A 277 -8.07 -7.95 -18.41
C VAL A 277 -8.85 -6.69 -18.11
N ALA A 278 -10.08 -6.91 -17.80
CA ALA A 278 -10.94 -6.20 -16.85
C ALA A 278 -10.87 -4.68 -16.83
N LYS A 279 -11.60 -4.04 -17.73
CA LYS A 279 -11.90 -2.60 -17.65
C LYS A 279 -12.67 -2.30 -16.35
N GLY A 280 -12.03 -1.61 -15.40
CA GLY A 280 -12.63 -1.10 -14.17
C GLY A 280 -12.51 -1.99 -12.92
N PRO A 281 -12.92 -1.47 -11.73
CA PRO A 281 -12.74 -2.13 -10.44
C PRO A 281 -13.35 -3.53 -10.34
N ILE A 282 -14.54 -3.72 -10.89
CA ILE A 282 -15.27 -5.01 -10.88
C ILE A 282 -14.51 -6.08 -11.65
N GLY A 283 -13.88 -5.68 -12.75
CA GLY A 283 -13.09 -6.60 -13.54
C GLY A 283 -11.82 -7.03 -12.84
N ILE A 284 -11.11 -6.10 -12.16
CA ILE A 284 -9.95 -6.40 -11.34
C ILE A 284 -10.34 -7.38 -10.23
N ILE A 285 -11.47 -7.15 -9.55
CA ILE A 285 -11.96 -8.06 -8.50
C ILE A 285 -12.20 -9.47 -9.06
N LYS A 286 -12.87 -9.59 -10.21
CA LYS A 286 -13.16 -10.90 -10.83
C LYS A 286 -11.88 -11.63 -11.26
N ALA A 287 -10.91 -10.91 -11.83
CA ALA A 287 -9.67 -11.50 -12.34
C ALA A 287 -8.72 -11.89 -11.20
N TYR A 288 -8.63 -11.08 -10.13
CA TYR A 288 -7.61 -11.19 -9.08
C TYR A 288 -8.18 -11.38 -7.67
N TRP A 289 -9.39 -11.95 -7.52
CA TRP A 289 -10.05 -12.09 -6.23
C TRP A 289 -9.22 -12.85 -5.17
N ARG A 290 -8.44 -13.86 -5.59
CA ARG A 290 -7.56 -14.61 -4.68
C ARG A 290 -6.41 -13.74 -4.15
N GLN A 291 -5.77 -12.97 -5.04
CA GLN A 291 -4.69 -12.05 -4.69
C GLN A 291 -5.22 -10.91 -3.80
N ILE A 292 -6.39 -10.37 -4.12
CA ILE A 292 -7.08 -9.36 -3.31
C ILE A 292 -7.37 -9.92 -1.91
N LEU A 293 -7.90 -11.13 -1.82
CA LEU A 293 -8.19 -11.76 -0.52
C LEU A 293 -6.94 -12.00 0.30
N ILE A 294 -5.85 -12.51 -0.30
CA ILE A 294 -4.56 -12.70 0.36
C ILE A 294 -4.02 -11.36 0.85
N ALA A 295 -4.04 -10.33 0.00
CA ALA A 295 -3.58 -8.99 0.36
C ALA A 295 -4.42 -8.38 1.49
N MET A 296 -5.75 -8.52 1.43
CA MET A 296 -6.67 -8.03 2.46
C MET A 296 -6.40 -8.67 3.83
N ILE A 297 -6.28 -10.00 3.87
CA ILE A 297 -6.07 -10.71 5.15
C ILE A 297 -4.68 -10.40 5.72
N LEU A 298 -3.65 -10.35 4.87
CA LEU A 298 -2.31 -10.01 5.30
C LEU A 298 -2.23 -8.57 5.84
N ALA A 299 -2.83 -7.63 5.13
CA ALA A 299 -2.95 -6.25 5.59
C ALA A 299 -3.81 -6.15 6.86
N ALA A 300 -4.89 -6.93 6.99
CA ALA A 300 -5.73 -6.98 8.18
C ALA A 300 -4.95 -7.43 9.41
N ALA A 301 -4.21 -8.53 9.32
CA ALA A 301 -3.41 -9.04 10.43
C ALA A 301 -2.37 -7.99 10.89
N ALA A 302 -1.65 -7.38 9.96
CA ALA A 302 -0.63 -6.38 10.25
C ALA A 302 -1.22 -5.09 10.85
N ASN A 303 -2.28 -4.55 10.22
CA ASN A 303 -2.89 -3.29 10.64
C ASN A 303 -3.64 -3.44 11.97
N THR A 304 -4.28 -4.58 12.24
CA THR A 304 -4.94 -4.83 13.54
C THR A 304 -3.95 -4.67 14.70
N VAL A 305 -2.78 -5.30 14.62
CA VAL A 305 -1.75 -5.18 15.67
C VAL A 305 -1.15 -3.76 15.69
N GLY A 306 -0.93 -3.17 14.50
CA GLY A 306 -0.41 -1.81 14.36
C GLY A 306 -1.32 -0.77 15.02
N TYR A 307 -2.61 -0.74 14.70
CA TYR A 307 -3.57 0.23 15.26
C TYR A 307 -3.89 -0.03 16.74
N ALA A 308 -3.84 -1.27 17.19
CA ALA A 308 -3.92 -1.57 18.62
C ALA A 308 -2.79 -0.87 19.39
N LEU A 309 -1.57 -0.90 18.87
CA LEU A 309 -0.42 -0.24 19.49
C LEU A 309 -0.46 1.29 19.34
N THR A 310 -0.67 1.80 18.11
CA THR A 310 -0.49 3.22 17.80
C THR A 310 -1.67 4.10 18.22
N SER A 311 -2.89 3.61 18.07
CA SER A 311 -4.10 4.41 18.23
C SER A 311 -4.95 4.01 19.43
N TYR A 312 -4.87 2.76 19.88
CA TYR A 312 -5.68 2.28 21.00
C TYR A 312 -4.92 2.23 22.33
N MET A 313 -3.62 1.91 22.34
CA MET A 313 -2.89 1.77 23.61
C MET A 313 -2.97 2.98 24.53
N PRO A 314 -2.86 4.24 24.10
CA PRO A 314 -3.05 5.39 24.97
C PRO A 314 -4.42 5.39 25.67
N THR A 315 -5.48 5.11 24.92
CA THR A 315 -6.85 4.99 25.46
C THR A 315 -6.95 3.83 26.47
N TYR A 316 -6.45 2.64 26.11
CA TYR A 316 -6.45 1.44 26.97
C TYR A 316 -5.71 1.70 28.30
N LEU A 317 -4.52 2.30 28.24
CA LEU A 317 -3.75 2.61 29.44
C LEU A 317 -4.50 3.59 30.36
N THR A 318 -5.20 4.56 29.78
CA THR A 318 -5.96 5.56 30.54
C THR A 318 -7.28 4.97 31.08
N THR A 319 -8.09 4.34 30.23
CA THR A 319 -9.45 3.91 30.59
C THR A 319 -9.49 2.59 31.36
N SER A 320 -8.65 1.63 30.96
CA SER A 320 -8.66 0.28 31.55
C SER A 320 -7.61 0.09 32.62
N LYS A 321 -6.49 0.83 32.59
CA LYS A 321 -5.38 0.67 33.53
C LYS A 321 -5.21 1.85 34.48
N GLY A 322 -5.99 2.92 34.32
CA GLY A 322 -6.02 4.05 35.22
C GLY A 322 -4.79 4.96 35.18
N TYR A 323 -3.99 4.88 34.08
CA TYR A 323 -2.91 5.85 33.87
C TYR A 323 -3.48 7.24 33.61
N ASP A 324 -2.75 8.24 34.04
CA ASP A 324 -3.03 9.62 33.61
C ASP A 324 -2.90 9.71 32.07
N PRO A 325 -3.77 10.51 31.38
CA PRO A 325 -3.74 10.65 29.92
C PRO A 325 -2.37 11.02 29.34
N VAL A 326 -1.59 11.83 30.08
CA VAL A 326 -0.23 12.19 29.68
C VAL A 326 0.67 10.97 29.67
N HIS A 327 0.67 10.18 30.75
CA HIS A 327 1.47 8.98 30.87
C HIS A 327 1.04 7.89 29.86
N GLY A 328 -0.28 7.76 29.62
CA GLY A 328 -0.81 6.83 28.62
C GLY A 328 -0.26 7.09 27.22
N THR A 329 -0.11 8.36 26.83
CA THR A 329 0.47 8.74 25.53
C THR A 329 2.00 8.71 25.55
N LEU A 330 2.62 9.25 26.62
CA LEU A 330 4.09 9.39 26.72
C LEU A 330 4.81 8.03 26.66
N LEU A 331 4.25 6.99 27.27
CA LEU A 331 4.82 5.64 27.29
C LEU A 331 4.89 4.99 25.91
N THR A 332 4.08 5.43 24.95
CA THR A 332 4.13 4.91 23.58
C THR A 332 5.27 5.50 22.75
N ILE A 333 5.75 6.72 23.05
CA ILE A 333 6.72 7.46 22.24
C ILE A 333 8.03 6.68 22.04
N PRO A 334 8.74 6.22 23.11
CA PRO A 334 10.01 5.51 22.93
C PRO A 334 9.84 4.24 22.10
N VAL A 335 8.72 3.57 22.24
CA VAL A 335 8.39 2.35 21.48
C VAL A 335 8.21 2.67 20.00
N LEU A 336 7.45 3.71 19.66
CA LEU A 336 7.22 4.14 18.28
C LEU A 336 8.51 4.62 17.59
N VAL A 337 9.37 5.34 18.32
CA VAL A 337 10.68 5.80 17.80
C VAL A 337 11.60 4.61 17.51
N ILE A 338 11.71 3.66 18.44
CA ILE A 338 12.52 2.45 18.25
C ILE A 338 12.00 1.65 17.05
N MET A 339 10.66 1.48 16.93
CA MET A 339 10.05 0.81 15.79
C MET A 339 10.40 1.51 14.48
N ALA A 340 10.25 2.84 14.40
CA ALA A 340 10.57 3.61 13.20
C ALA A 340 12.02 3.36 12.73
N LEU A 341 12.96 3.29 13.67
CA LEU A 341 14.37 2.98 13.37
C LEU A 341 14.59 1.52 12.96
N CYS A 342 13.83 0.58 13.51
CA CYS A 342 13.96 -0.84 13.22
C CYS A 342 13.28 -1.26 11.90
N ILE A 343 12.25 -0.56 11.44
CA ILE A 343 11.49 -0.90 10.22
C ILE A 343 12.40 -1.04 8.98
N PRO A 344 13.31 -0.10 8.64
CA PRO A 344 14.22 -0.27 7.50
C PRO A 344 15.21 -1.43 7.66
N LEU A 345 15.64 -1.71 8.89
CA LEU A 345 16.51 -2.86 9.17
C LEU A 345 15.77 -4.18 8.93
N THR A 346 14.52 -4.25 9.33
CA THR A 346 13.65 -5.42 9.07
C THR A 346 13.32 -5.57 7.59
N GLY A 347 13.09 -4.46 6.87
CA GLY A 347 12.96 -4.46 5.41
C GLY A 347 14.20 -5.02 4.71
N LYS A 348 15.40 -4.60 5.15
CA LYS A 348 16.69 -5.14 4.67
C LYS A 348 16.86 -6.62 5.01
N LEU A 349 16.43 -7.04 6.20
CA LEU A 349 16.45 -8.46 6.60
C LEU A 349 15.56 -9.27 5.66
N SER A 350 14.38 -8.77 5.35
CA SER A 350 13.41 -9.39 4.43
C SER A 350 13.95 -9.52 2.99
N ASP A 351 14.80 -8.59 2.54
CA ASP A 351 15.49 -8.74 1.26
C ASP A 351 16.49 -9.92 1.25
N ARG A 352 17.03 -10.29 2.43
CA ARG A 352 18.03 -11.36 2.57
C ARG A 352 17.42 -12.74 2.78
N ILE A 353 16.47 -12.85 3.72
CA ILE A 353 15.90 -14.15 4.14
C ILE A 353 14.55 -14.47 3.50
N GLY A 354 13.96 -13.49 2.79
CA GLY A 354 12.64 -13.63 2.15
C GLY A 354 11.52 -12.88 2.88
N ARG A 355 10.44 -12.59 2.15
CA ARG A 355 9.24 -11.93 2.68
C ARG A 355 8.47 -12.84 3.63
N ARG A 356 8.27 -14.09 3.18
CA ARG A 356 7.51 -15.08 3.96
C ARG A 356 8.11 -15.37 5.33
N PRO A 357 9.42 -15.67 5.50
CA PRO A 357 10.01 -15.88 6.81
C PRO A 357 9.82 -14.71 7.76
N VAL A 358 9.99 -13.48 7.27
CA VAL A 358 9.84 -12.28 8.11
C VAL A 358 8.39 -12.05 8.51
N LEU A 359 7.43 -12.28 7.61
CA LEU A 359 6.00 -12.25 7.94
C LEU A 359 5.61 -13.35 8.94
N TRP A 360 6.22 -14.55 8.84
CA TRP A 360 6.03 -15.62 9.84
C TRP A 360 6.53 -15.23 11.22
N ILE A 361 7.68 -14.54 11.32
CA ILE A 361 8.15 -14.00 12.59
C ILE A 361 7.10 -13.04 13.17
N GLY A 362 6.54 -12.13 12.35
CA GLY A 362 5.47 -11.23 12.77
C GLY A 362 4.23 -11.98 13.29
N ALA A 363 3.75 -12.96 12.53
CA ALA A 363 2.56 -13.72 12.89
C ALA A 363 2.74 -14.54 14.16
N LEU A 364 3.80 -15.34 14.21
CA LEU A 364 4.05 -16.22 15.36
C LEU A 364 4.38 -15.44 16.62
N SER A 365 5.15 -14.35 16.51
CA SER A 365 5.43 -13.50 17.67
C SER A 365 4.18 -12.76 18.17
N THR A 366 3.26 -12.34 17.30
CA THR A 366 1.96 -11.79 17.75
C THR A 366 1.19 -12.85 18.57
N ILE A 367 1.07 -14.07 18.04
CA ILE A 367 0.36 -15.14 18.74
C ILE A 367 1.01 -15.45 20.09
N LEU A 368 2.33 -15.51 20.15
CA LEU A 368 3.08 -15.86 21.35
C LEU A 368 3.12 -14.72 22.38
N PHE A 369 3.27 -13.46 21.93
CA PHE A 369 3.55 -12.33 22.81
C PHE A 369 2.31 -11.55 23.24
N SER A 370 1.16 -11.68 22.57
CA SER A 370 -0.02 -10.87 22.90
C SER A 370 -0.46 -11.06 24.36
N VAL A 371 -0.64 -12.28 24.83
CA VAL A 371 -1.05 -12.53 26.23
C VAL A 371 0.03 -12.06 27.22
N PRO A 372 1.31 -12.45 27.12
CA PRO A 372 2.37 -11.92 27.97
C PRO A 372 2.45 -10.39 27.99
N ALA A 373 2.26 -9.74 26.85
CA ALA A 373 2.31 -8.28 26.75
C ALA A 373 1.22 -7.61 27.60
N PHE A 374 -0.03 -8.07 27.46
CA PHE A 374 -1.15 -7.52 28.25
C PHE A 374 -1.08 -7.90 29.73
N LEU A 375 -0.51 -9.04 30.09
CA LEU A 375 -0.22 -9.39 31.48
C LEU A 375 0.82 -8.44 32.08
N LEU A 376 1.90 -8.13 31.36
CA LEU A 376 2.91 -7.16 31.81
C LEU A 376 2.34 -5.76 31.98
N ILE A 377 1.50 -5.30 31.03
CA ILE A 377 0.80 -4.01 31.13
C ILE A 377 -0.13 -4.04 32.35
N GLY A 378 -0.76 -5.17 32.65
CA GLY A 378 -1.66 -5.34 33.79
C GLY A 378 -0.99 -5.23 35.16
N ILE A 379 0.35 -5.34 35.27
CA ILE A 379 1.10 -5.11 36.51
C ILE A 379 1.01 -3.65 36.97
N GLY A 380 0.86 -2.70 36.02
CA GLY A 380 0.66 -1.27 36.31
C GLY A 380 1.94 -0.48 36.60
N GLU A 381 3.12 -1.12 36.54
CA GLU A 381 4.40 -0.45 36.69
C GLU A 381 4.93 0.08 35.34
N ILE A 382 5.61 1.23 35.34
CA ILE A 382 6.13 1.87 34.11
C ILE A 382 6.99 0.91 33.29
N TRP A 383 7.92 0.18 33.96
CA TRP A 383 8.83 -0.74 33.28
C TRP A 383 8.14 -1.96 32.70
N SER A 384 7.16 -2.52 33.40
CA SER A 384 6.36 -3.65 32.92
C SER A 384 5.46 -3.23 31.76
N THR A 385 4.90 -2.03 31.80
CA THR A 385 4.11 -1.46 30.71
C THR A 385 4.97 -1.22 29.47
N LEU A 386 6.15 -0.63 29.59
CA LEU A 386 7.09 -0.45 28.47
C LEU A 386 7.51 -1.79 27.88
N ALA A 387 7.79 -2.80 28.72
CA ALA A 387 8.10 -4.15 28.26
C ALA A 387 6.93 -4.79 27.51
N GLY A 388 5.71 -4.64 28.01
CA GLY A 388 4.49 -5.11 27.34
C GLY A 388 4.26 -4.42 25.99
N LEU A 389 4.41 -3.09 25.92
CA LEU A 389 4.33 -2.33 24.68
C LEU A 389 5.43 -2.76 23.68
N ALA A 390 6.65 -3.03 24.14
CA ALA A 390 7.73 -3.51 23.29
C ALA A 390 7.43 -4.92 22.73
N LEU A 391 6.79 -5.80 23.51
CA LEU A 391 6.34 -7.12 23.03
C LEU A 391 5.26 -7.02 21.95
N ILE A 392 4.39 -5.99 21.99
CA ILE A 392 3.42 -5.74 20.91
C ILE A 392 4.13 -5.10 19.71
N ALA A 393 5.07 -4.20 19.92
CA ALA A 393 5.79 -3.48 18.87
C ALA A 393 6.69 -4.39 18.02
N PHE A 394 7.26 -5.42 18.64
CA PHE A 394 8.14 -6.36 17.96
C PHE A 394 7.46 -7.01 16.74
N PRO A 395 6.33 -7.72 16.86
CA PRO A 395 5.66 -8.31 15.71
C PRO A 395 5.18 -7.28 14.68
N VAL A 396 4.71 -6.10 15.14
CA VAL A 396 4.29 -5.03 14.24
C VAL A 396 5.42 -4.62 13.30
N THR A 397 6.64 -4.48 13.83
CA THR A 397 7.81 -4.11 13.03
C THR A 397 8.07 -5.11 11.90
N PHE A 398 7.91 -6.41 12.17
CA PHE A 398 8.11 -7.46 11.17
C PHE A 398 6.98 -7.53 10.14
N TYR A 399 5.75 -7.29 10.54
CA TYR A 399 4.62 -7.22 9.62
C TYR A 399 4.73 -6.00 8.68
N ILE A 400 4.80 -4.82 9.26
CA ILE A 400 4.70 -3.55 8.54
C ILE A 400 5.87 -3.36 7.57
N ALA A 401 7.11 -3.64 7.97
CA ALA A 401 8.28 -3.50 7.10
C ALA A 401 8.16 -4.28 5.78
N ASN A 402 7.27 -5.26 5.70
CA ASN A 402 7.10 -6.10 4.52
C ASN A 402 5.86 -5.80 3.68
N LEU A 403 4.84 -5.13 4.24
CA LEU A 403 3.59 -4.88 3.50
C LEU A 403 3.84 -4.10 2.21
N ALA A 404 4.60 -3.00 2.30
CA ALA A 404 4.87 -2.14 1.17
C ALA A 404 5.66 -2.82 0.02
N SER A 405 6.33 -3.94 0.29
CA SER A 405 7.06 -4.71 -0.74
C SER A 405 6.36 -6.02 -1.15
N ALA A 406 5.62 -6.65 -0.24
CA ALA A 406 4.97 -7.93 -0.50
C ALA A 406 3.62 -7.80 -1.21
N LEU A 407 2.82 -6.78 -0.86
CA LEU A 407 1.49 -6.61 -1.44
C LEU A 407 1.52 -6.23 -2.92
N PRO A 408 2.36 -5.29 -3.40
CA PRO A 408 2.46 -4.99 -4.83
C PRO A 408 2.89 -6.19 -5.67
N ALA A 409 3.70 -7.09 -5.10
CA ALA A 409 4.16 -8.30 -5.78
C ALA A 409 3.08 -9.36 -6.02
N LEU A 410 1.86 -9.16 -5.51
CA LEU A 410 0.71 -10.03 -5.78
C LEU A 410 0.00 -9.70 -7.11
N PHE A 411 0.27 -8.52 -7.68
CA PHE A 411 -0.46 -8.00 -8.83
C PHE A 411 0.47 -7.69 -10.01
N PRO A 412 0.05 -8.00 -11.25
CA PRO A 412 0.80 -7.54 -12.43
C PRO A 412 0.68 -6.01 -12.59
N THR A 413 1.61 -5.41 -13.33
CA THR A 413 1.73 -3.96 -13.51
C THR A 413 0.41 -3.30 -13.94
N SER A 414 -0.32 -3.92 -14.86
CA SER A 414 -1.59 -3.39 -15.41
C SER A 414 -2.72 -3.25 -14.38
N SER A 415 -2.69 -4.01 -13.28
CA SER A 415 -3.74 -4.02 -12.25
C SER A 415 -3.20 -3.82 -10.83
N ARG A 416 -1.89 -3.57 -10.67
CA ARG A 416 -1.23 -3.42 -9.36
C ARG A 416 -1.82 -2.30 -8.53
N TYR A 417 -1.93 -1.10 -9.10
CA TYR A 417 -2.48 0.06 -8.39
C TYR A 417 -3.94 -0.17 -7.95
N GLY A 418 -4.79 -0.64 -8.88
CA GLY A 418 -6.20 -0.90 -8.59
C GLY A 418 -6.39 -2.06 -7.60
N GLY A 419 -5.67 -3.16 -7.79
CA GLY A 419 -5.71 -4.33 -6.89
C GLY A 419 -5.24 -3.99 -5.48
N MET A 420 -4.14 -3.26 -5.35
CA MET A 420 -3.62 -2.74 -4.08
C MET A 420 -4.61 -1.79 -3.41
N GLY A 421 -5.15 -0.82 -4.18
CA GLY A 421 -6.10 0.16 -3.68
C GLY A 421 -7.35 -0.49 -3.09
N ILE A 422 -7.91 -1.47 -3.79
CA ILE A 422 -9.06 -2.25 -3.30
C ILE A 422 -8.66 -3.04 -2.05
N ALA A 423 -7.64 -3.89 -2.14
CA ALA A 423 -7.28 -4.80 -1.07
C ALA A 423 -6.91 -4.06 0.23
N TYR A 424 -6.04 -3.05 0.14
CA TYR A 424 -5.56 -2.32 1.31
C TYR A 424 -6.65 -1.46 1.95
N ASN A 425 -7.39 -0.65 1.18
CA ASN A 425 -8.40 0.23 1.75
C ASN A 425 -9.56 -0.53 2.39
N PHE A 426 -10.03 -1.61 1.77
CA PHE A 426 -11.05 -2.45 2.40
C PHE A 426 -10.52 -3.14 3.65
N SER A 427 -9.27 -3.61 3.64
CA SER A 427 -8.64 -4.22 4.81
C SER A 427 -8.54 -3.24 5.97
N VAL A 428 -8.01 -2.05 5.72
CA VAL A 428 -7.85 -1.01 6.75
C VAL A 428 -9.20 -0.50 7.24
N ALA A 429 -10.19 -0.37 6.36
CA ALA A 429 -11.54 0.05 6.73
C ALA A 429 -12.23 -0.96 7.67
N ILE A 430 -12.13 -2.25 7.36
CA ILE A 430 -12.87 -3.30 8.09
C ILE A 430 -12.12 -3.76 9.34
N PHE A 431 -10.80 -3.86 9.31
CA PHE A 431 -10.00 -4.46 10.36
C PHE A 431 -9.04 -3.48 11.04
N GLY A 432 -8.37 -2.59 10.30
CA GLY A 432 -7.39 -1.67 10.85
C GLY A 432 -8.03 -0.59 11.71
N GLY A 433 -8.71 0.36 11.07
CA GLY A 433 -9.29 1.54 11.72
C GLY A 433 -10.42 1.22 12.70
N THR A 434 -11.10 0.08 12.54
CA THR A 434 -12.14 -0.38 13.47
C THR A 434 -11.58 -1.11 14.70
N THR A 435 -10.32 -1.55 14.68
CA THR A 435 -9.71 -2.29 15.79
C THR A 435 -9.84 -1.57 17.14
N PRO A 436 -9.51 -0.27 17.28
CA PRO A 436 -9.67 0.43 18.55
C PRO A 436 -11.10 0.37 19.10
N PHE A 437 -12.09 0.60 18.23
CA PHE A 437 -13.50 0.54 18.59
C PHE A 437 -13.94 -0.88 18.99
N ILE A 438 -13.55 -1.90 18.22
CA ILE A 438 -13.94 -3.30 18.44
C ILE A 438 -13.36 -3.79 19.76
N VAL A 439 -12.07 -3.58 20.03
CA VAL A 439 -11.43 -4.09 21.25
C VAL A 439 -11.95 -3.39 22.49
N ASP A 440 -12.24 -2.07 22.42
CA ASP A 440 -12.84 -1.34 23.53
C ASP A 440 -14.27 -1.80 23.82
N ALA A 441 -15.09 -1.98 22.76
CA ALA A 441 -16.44 -2.53 22.91
C ALA A 441 -16.44 -3.95 23.50
N LEU A 442 -15.45 -4.78 23.13
CA LEU A 442 -15.29 -6.12 23.71
C LEU A 442 -14.94 -6.06 25.20
N ILE A 443 -14.04 -5.15 25.61
CA ILE A 443 -13.73 -4.95 27.03
C ILE A 443 -14.98 -4.52 27.78
N GLN A 444 -15.70 -3.50 27.31
CA GLN A 444 -16.91 -2.98 27.97
C GLN A 444 -18.02 -4.03 28.04
N GLY A 445 -18.21 -4.82 26.96
CA GLY A 445 -19.25 -5.84 26.91
C GLY A 445 -18.96 -7.09 27.75
N THR A 446 -17.68 -7.44 27.96
CA THR A 446 -17.27 -8.67 28.66
C THR A 446 -16.71 -8.41 30.05
N GLY A 447 -16.31 -7.17 30.36
CA GLY A 447 -15.57 -6.83 31.58
C GLY A 447 -14.16 -7.43 31.63
N ASN A 448 -13.61 -7.90 30.51
CA ASN A 448 -12.32 -8.56 30.45
C ASN A 448 -11.28 -7.73 29.71
N ASP A 449 -10.32 -7.19 30.45
CA ASP A 449 -9.22 -6.34 29.92
C ASP A 449 -8.25 -7.11 29.00
N MET A 450 -8.34 -8.44 28.93
CA MET A 450 -7.50 -9.26 28.05
C MET A 450 -8.08 -9.42 26.64
N MET A 451 -9.27 -8.89 26.35
CA MET A 451 -9.90 -8.99 25.03
C MET A 451 -9.03 -8.50 23.89
N PRO A 452 -8.27 -7.39 24.03
CA PRO A 452 -7.34 -6.97 22.97
C PRO A 452 -6.31 -8.06 22.64
N ALA A 453 -5.73 -8.74 23.64
CA ALA A 453 -4.75 -9.80 23.41
C ALA A 453 -5.35 -10.94 22.57
N TYR A 454 -6.55 -11.39 22.92
CA TYR A 454 -7.23 -12.47 22.19
C TYR A 454 -7.62 -12.07 20.77
N TYR A 455 -8.04 -10.82 20.58
CA TYR A 455 -8.37 -10.28 19.27
C TYR A 455 -7.14 -10.24 18.35
N LEU A 456 -5.98 -9.76 18.86
CA LEU A 456 -4.72 -9.74 18.12
C LEU A 456 -4.25 -11.15 17.76
N MET A 457 -4.34 -12.11 18.68
CA MET A 457 -4.02 -13.51 18.43
C MET A 457 -4.91 -14.10 17.33
N GLY A 458 -6.22 -13.90 17.41
CA GLY A 458 -7.18 -14.41 16.44
C GLY A 458 -6.91 -13.91 15.02
N THR A 459 -6.69 -12.60 14.86
CA THR A 459 -6.38 -12.01 13.55
C THR A 459 -5.02 -12.50 13.01
N SER A 460 -4.03 -12.68 13.88
CA SER A 460 -2.72 -13.21 13.47
C SER A 460 -2.74 -14.69 13.11
N VAL A 461 -3.60 -15.51 13.71
CA VAL A 461 -3.81 -16.91 13.26
C VAL A 461 -4.33 -16.94 11.83
N VAL A 462 -5.31 -16.10 11.49
CA VAL A 462 -5.82 -15.97 10.12
C VAL A 462 -4.72 -15.45 9.17
N GLY A 463 -3.92 -14.49 9.64
CA GLY A 463 -2.75 -13.99 8.91
C GLY A 463 -1.71 -15.08 8.64
N ALA A 464 -1.39 -15.90 9.64
CA ALA A 464 -0.45 -17.02 9.53
C ALA A 464 -0.89 -18.04 8.47
N VAL A 465 -2.18 -18.42 8.47
CA VAL A 465 -2.75 -19.28 7.42
C VAL A 465 -2.56 -18.65 6.03
N THR A 466 -2.75 -17.34 5.92
CA THR A 466 -2.60 -16.62 4.64
C THR A 466 -1.14 -16.58 4.15
N ILE A 467 -0.17 -16.41 5.07
CA ILE A 467 1.26 -16.43 4.74
C ILE A 467 1.67 -17.79 4.15
N TYR A 468 1.02 -18.88 4.55
CA TYR A 468 1.28 -20.20 3.97
C TYR A 468 1.04 -20.23 2.45
N PHE A 469 0.00 -19.53 1.98
CA PHE A 469 -0.36 -19.44 0.56
C PHE A 469 0.38 -18.33 -0.20
N LEU A 470 1.12 -17.46 0.49
CA LEU A 470 1.87 -16.38 -0.13
C LEU A 470 3.06 -16.94 -0.91
N LYS A 471 3.22 -16.55 -2.18
CA LYS A 471 4.43 -16.84 -2.96
C LYS A 471 5.57 -15.92 -2.49
N GLU A 472 6.79 -16.48 -2.40
CA GLU A 472 7.97 -15.67 -2.11
C GLU A 472 8.29 -14.72 -3.25
N SER A 473 8.46 -13.44 -2.93
CA SER A 473 8.71 -12.37 -3.91
C SER A 473 10.02 -11.60 -3.68
N ALA A 474 10.81 -12.00 -2.68
CA ALA A 474 12.09 -11.34 -2.41
C ALA A 474 13.06 -11.52 -3.57
N GLN A 475 13.75 -10.42 -3.94
CA GLN A 475 14.76 -10.37 -4.99
C GLN A 475 14.26 -10.76 -6.40
N ARG A 476 12.96 -10.93 -6.58
CA ARG A 476 12.36 -11.26 -7.88
C ARG A 476 11.81 -10.01 -8.55
N PRO A 477 11.81 -9.95 -9.89
CA PRO A 477 11.07 -8.92 -10.61
C PRO A 477 9.59 -8.92 -10.19
N LEU A 478 8.96 -7.74 -10.20
CA LEU A 478 7.53 -7.67 -9.97
C LEU A 478 6.77 -8.30 -11.16
N PRO A 479 5.64 -8.96 -10.92
CA PRO A 479 4.84 -9.53 -12.01
C PRO A 479 4.49 -8.47 -13.06
N GLY A 480 4.77 -8.77 -14.33
CA GLY A 480 4.53 -7.85 -15.43
C GLY A 480 5.50 -6.65 -15.52
N SER A 481 6.64 -6.69 -14.81
CA SER A 481 7.71 -5.69 -14.92
C SER A 481 9.02 -6.34 -15.33
N MET A 482 9.86 -5.60 -16.04
CA MET A 482 11.24 -6.01 -16.31
C MET A 482 12.09 -5.94 -15.03
N PRO A 483 13.19 -6.72 -14.94
CA PRO A 483 14.10 -6.69 -13.79
C PRO A 483 14.67 -5.30 -13.56
N SER A 484 14.81 -4.91 -12.29
CA SER A 484 15.39 -3.63 -11.86
C SER A 484 16.61 -3.87 -10.98
N VAL A 485 17.75 -3.21 -11.29
CA VAL A 485 19.04 -3.40 -10.63
C VAL A 485 19.66 -2.08 -10.19
N ASP A 486 20.62 -2.13 -9.26
CA ASP A 486 21.31 -0.96 -8.71
C ASP A 486 22.33 -0.35 -9.69
N THR A 487 23.00 -1.19 -10.52
CA THR A 487 24.12 -0.75 -11.36
C THR A 487 24.10 -1.36 -12.75
N PRO A 488 24.73 -0.71 -13.76
CA PRO A 488 24.91 -1.28 -15.09
C PRO A 488 25.76 -2.57 -15.11
N ALA A 489 26.65 -2.74 -14.13
CA ALA A 489 27.44 -3.96 -13.99
C ALA A 489 26.55 -5.14 -13.60
N GLU A 490 25.64 -4.92 -12.66
CA GLU A 490 24.65 -5.90 -12.22
C GLU A 490 23.68 -6.29 -13.34
N ALA A 491 23.28 -5.32 -14.21
CA ALA A 491 22.47 -5.63 -15.39
C ALA A 491 23.17 -6.59 -16.36
N ARG A 492 24.48 -6.40 -16.58
CA ARG A 492 25.28 -7.30 -17.44
C ARG A 492 25.42 -8.70 -16.81
N GLU A 493 25.68 -8.77 -15.52
CA GLU A 493 25.77 -10.03 -14.77
C GLU A 493 24.43 -10.80 -14.81
N LEU A 494 23.32 -10.11 -14.57
CA LEU A 494 21.99 -10.69 -14.60
C LEU A 494 21.66 -11.29 -15.99
N VAL A 495 21.99 -10.58 -17.05
CA VAL A 495 21.80 -11.07 -18.43
C VAL A 495 22.74 -12.25 -18.74
N ALA A 496 23.97 -12.23 -18.25
CA ALA A 496 24.92 -13.32 -18.46
C ALA A 496 24.50 -14.61 -17.74
N THR A 497 23.86 -14.49 -16.58
CA THR A 497 23.47 -15.62 -15.71
C THR A 497 21.97 -15.96 -15.80
N GLN A 498 21.20 -15.34 -16.71
CA GLN A 498 19.74 -15.46 -16.77
C GLN A 498 19.20 -16.89 -16.87
N ASP A 499 19.93 -17.80 -17.52
CA ASP A 499 19.52 -19.21 -17.70
C ASP A 499 19.71 -20.04 -16.40
N GLU A 500 20.59 -19.60 -15.49
CA GLU A 500 20.95 -20.30 -14.24
C GLU A 500 20.34 -19.63 -13.01
N ASN A 501 19.80 -18.42 -13.16
CA ASN A 501 19.29 -17.62 -12.04
C ASN A 501 17.86 -18.06 -11.67
N PRO A 502 17.65 -18.73 -10.50
CA PRO A 502 16.32 -19.22 -10.10
C PRO A 502 15.35 -18.09 -9.70
N LEU A 503 15.84 -16.84 -9.62
CA LEU A 503 15.02 -15.69 -9.26
C LEU A 503 14.33 -15.06 -10.47
N ILE A 504 14.75 -15.43 -11.71
CA ILE A 504 14.20 -14.90 -12.94
C ILE A 504 13.45 -16.01 -13.66
N ASP A 505 12.17 -15.80 -13.86
CA ASP A 505 11.35 -16.62 -14.73
C ASP A 505 11.17 -15.89 -16.05
N LEU A 506 11.89 -16.34 -17.08
CA LEU A 506 11.86 -15.72 -18.40
C LEU A 506 10.48 -15.82 -19.07
N ASP A 507 9.66 -16.81 -18.68
CA ASP A 507 8.33 -17.00 -19.24
C ASP A 507 7.29 -16.06 -18.60
N GLU A 508 7.57 -15.52 -17.39
CA GLU A 508 6.72 -14.53 -16.70
C GLU A 508 7.08 -13.06 -17.03
N LEU A 509 8.20 -12.82 -17.76
CA LEU A 509 8.62 -11.46 -18.11
C LEU A 509 7.81 -10.90 -19.29
N PRO A 510 7.45 -9.60 -19.28
CA PRO A 510 6.70 -8.94 -20.32
C PRO A 510 7.62 -8.58 -21.50
N PHE A 511 8.10 -9.58 -22.24
CA PHE A 511 8.79 -9.32 -23.50
C PHE A 511 7.79 -8.72 -24.50
N GLU A 512 8.10 -7.58 -25.10
CA GLU A 512 7.32 -7.07 -26.23
C GLU A 512 7.31 -8.12 -27.35
N ASP A 513 6.13 -8.41 -27.87
CA ASP A 513 5.98 -9.20 -29.08
C ASP A 513 6.45 -8.35 -30.28
N LEU A 514 7.76 -8.24 -30.46
CA LEU A 514 8.39 -7.60 -31.64
C LEU A 514 7.90 -8.18 -32.97
N VAL A 515 7.22 -9.33 -32.93
CA VAL A 515 6.64 -9.96 -34.11
C VAL A 515 5.40 -9.20 -34.59
N ASP A 516 4.61 -8.62 -33.71
CA ASP A 516 3.41 -7.86 -34.11
C ASP A 516 3.72 -6.43 -34.52
N ALA A 517 4.76 -5.81 -33.98
CA ALA A 517 5.25 -4.51 -34.44
C ALA A 517 5.87 -4.58 -35.85
N ALA A 518 6.53 -5.66 -36.19
CA ALA A 518 7.03 -5.92 -37.55
C ALA A 518 5.90 -6.26 -38.55
N ALA A 519 4.80 -6.87 -38.08
CA ALA A 519 3.64 -7.17 -38.92
C ALA A 519 2.71 -5.96 -39.14
N SER A 520 2.73 -4.97 -38.24
CA SER A 520 1.92 -3.74 -38.34
C SER A 520 2.59 -2.61 -39.13
N GLY A 521 3.81 -2.78 -39.63
CA GLY A 521 4.51 -1.79 -40.48
C GLY A 521 4.97 -0.52 -39.75
N ASN A 522 4.86 -0.43 -38.40
CA ASN A 522 5.23 0.72 -37.58
C ASN A 522 6.57 0.54 -36.84
N GLY A 523 7.47 -0.30 -37.33
CA GLY A 523 8.82 -0.40 -36.79
C GLY A 523 9.63 0.86 -37.12
N PRO A 524 10.53 1.33 -36.24
CA PRO A 524 11.40 2.46 -36.52
C PRO A 524 12.27 2.13 -37.73
N GLN A 525 12.22 3.00 -38.76
CA GLN A 525 13.06 2.85 -39.96
C GLN A 525 14.54 2.93 -39.56
N PRO A 526 15.39 1.99 -39.98
CA PRO A 526 16.84 2.10 -39.76
C PRO A 526 17.40 3.15 -40.68
N GLY A 527 17.65 4.38 -40.19
CA GLY A 527 18.27 5.42 -41.00
C GLY A 527 18.21 6.88 -40.57
N ALA A 528 17.64 7.18 -39.40
CA ALA A 528 17.71 8.57 -38.91
C ALA A 528 18.95 8.76 -38.00
N GLN A 529 20.11 8.99 -38.61
CA GLN A 529 21.27 9.56 -37.91
C GLN A 529 20.90 10.98 -37.46
N LYS A 530 20.85 11.20 -36.16
CA LYS A 530 20.80 12.55 -35.59
C LYS A 530 22.18 13.19 -35.80
N GLU A 531 22.24 14.21 -36.60
CA GLU A 531 23.38 15.12 -36.66
C GLU A 531 23.67 15.75 -35.30
N PRO A 532 24.94 15.95 -34.93
CA PRO A 532 25.28 16.60 -33.66
C PRO A 532 24.96 18.11 -33.76
N VAL A 533 24.12 18.56 -32.83
CA VAL A 533 23.86 20.00 -32.64
C VAL A 533 25.13 20.64 -32.09
N ALA A 534 25.72 21.53 -32.89
CA ALA A 534 26.86 22.37 -32.52
C ALA A 534 26.45 23.31 -31.37
N VAL A 535 27.27 23.33 -30.33
CA VAL A 535 27.21 24.29 -29.22
C VAL A 535 27.75 25.62 -29.74
N ALA A 536 26.93 26.67 -29.62
CA ALA A 536 27.35 28.05 -29.60
C ALA A 536 26.76 28.73 -28.36
#